data_732306ebe2072841df94cb73f78415b8
#
_entry.id   732306ebe2072841df94cb73f78415b8
#
_cell.length_a   1.000
_cell.length_b   1.000
_cell.length_c   1.000
_cell.angle_alpha   90.00
_cell.angle_beta   90.00
_cell.angle_gamma   90.00
#
_symmetry.space_group_name_H-M   'P 1'
#
loop_
_entity.id
_entity.type
_entity.pdbx_description
1 polymer ?
#
loop_
_entity_poly.entity_id
_entity_poly.type
_entity_poly.pdbx_seq_one_letter_code
_entity_poly.pdbx_strand_id
1 'polypeptide(L)'
;MLLLASLAFAQEPKQTFKVPMRDGVRLATDVYGAEAGGKKPVLMLRTPYNKNNAGTTAKRYQAAGYVAVVQDARGAFESEGQYIHHNNDDQDGYDTIEWITKQPWSNGRIGTWGGSHPGAVQWLAAAERPPGLEVIAPTAASPSLYYTAYIGGALRLALIGGAGPAINKPPAGKKTPEDLLPFYRQHPLAELDRILGWDMPWYRAVATHPWLDGFWNRQHATERVKGLDLPAQHIVGYYDFLSKETVGSFMRMRKFSATARGRENQQLILGPWDHGTVGKTVVAGFDFGEAAKLDVVEENLRWFDRFLKTNVTPSKDFPQVRYFVIGLNQWRTASDWPPREAVETSLYLHSAGSANTRKGDGTMTAKRAGREEAADRFESDPANPVPVEPPGSVMPRSSMFRPVERAVLEDRQDVLVYTAAAQSVDLLVAGNPRAELWVSVDAKDADYALKLVDVWPSGSAYPVAEGVLRLTHRDGDVKPSAVEPGRTYRIEVDLGHTAFLLQRGHALRLEIAGSYFPAYDVNSHTGEGPFAKTDRKAVQSVYHAPRTASRIVLPVLKR
;
A
#
# COMPACT_ATOMS: atom_id res chain seq x y z
N MET A 1 -55.56 -20.40 1.47
CA MET A 1 -54.40 -21.22 1.86
C MET A 1 -53.52 -21.31 0.61
N LEU A 2 -52.67 -20.28 0.39
CA LEU A 2 -51.71 -20.26 -0.72
C LEU A 2 -50.38 -20.83 -0.19
N LEU A 3 -49.98 -21.99 -0.73
CA LEU A 3 -48.65 -22.55 -0.53
C LEU A 3 -47.64 -21.67 -1.30
N LEU A 4 -46.85 -20.91 -0.55
CA LEU A 4 -45.59 -20.36 -1.05
C LEU A 4 -44.55 -21.48 -1.11
N ALA A 5 -44.36 -22.06 -2.29
CA ALA A 5 -43.24 -22.95 -2.56
C ALA A 5 -41.96 -22.09 -2.53
N SER A 6 -41.18 -22.21 -1.44
CA SER A 6 -39.81 -21.73 -1.40
C SER A 6 -38.98 -22.56 -2.39
N LEU A 7 -38.67 -22.01 -3.53
CA LEU A 7 -37.61 -22.53 -4.42
C LEU A 7 -36.28 -22.39 -3.64
N ALA A 8 -35.93 -23.45 -2.91
CA ALA A 8 -34.55 -23.66 -2.49
C ALA A 8 -33.73 -23.87 -3.77
N PHE A 9 -32.99 -22.83 -4.19
CA PHE A 9 -31.95 -23.02 -5.18
C PHE A 9 -30.96 -24.01 -4.60
N ALA A 10 -30.99 -25.25 -5.11
CA ALA A 10 -29.97 -26.25 -4.81
C ALA A 10 -28.61 -25.60 -5.19
N GLN A 11 -27.73 -25.47 -4.20
CA GLN A 11 -26.37 -24.99 -4.47
C GLN A 11 -25.69 -26.03 -5.35
N GLU A 12 -25.40 -25.69 -6.60
CA GLU A 12 -24.60 -26.55 -7.47
C GLU A 12 -23.26 -26.83 -6.79
N PRO A 13 -22.84 -28.10 -6.71
CA PRO A 13 -21.62 -28.46 -6.02
C PRO A 13 -20.39 -27.90 -6.74
N LYS A 14 -19.41 -27.42 -5.98
CA LYS A 14 -18.09 -27.12 -6.52
C LYS A 14 -17.40 -28.42 -6.93
N GLN A 15 -16.67 -28.39 -8.05
CA GLN A 15 -15.76 -29.46 -8.45
C GLN A 15 -14.35 -29.12 -7.95
N THR A 16 -13.64 -30.09 -7.39
CA THR A 16 -12.25 -29.91 -6.93
C THR A 16 -11.28 -30.67 -7.83
N PHE A 17 -10.24 -29.97 -8.30
CA PHE A 17 -9.20 -30.50 -9.16
C PHE A 17 -7.82 -30.38 -8.50
N LYS A 18 -6.89 -31.22 -8.89
CA LYS A 18 -5.45 -31.08 -8.63
C LYS A 18 -4.78 -30.68 -9.94
N VAL A 19 -4.66 -29.38 -10.18
CA VAL A 19 -4.14 -28.84 -11.45
C VAL A 19 -2.62 -29.01 -11.49
N PRO A 20 -2.06 -29.71 -12.49
CA PRO A 20 -0.62 -29.91 -12.59
C PRO A 20 0.08 -28.64 -13.09
N MET A 21 1.15 -28.27 -12.42
CA MET A 21 2.09 -27.24 -12.86
C MET A 21 3.18 -27.86 -13.73
N ARG A 22 3.93 -27.07 -14.48
CA ARG A 22 5.00 -27.50 -15.42
C ARG A 22 6.10 -28.36 -14.78
N ASP A 23 6.29 -28.22 -13.47
CA ASP A 23 7.28 -28.99 -12.68
C ASP A 23 6.67 -30.23 -12.00
N GLY A 24 5.41 -30.55 -12.30
CA GLY A 24 4.70 -31.72 -11.78
C GLY A 24 4.00 -31.52 -10.43
N VAL A 25 4.22 -30.40 -9.73
CA VAL A 25 3.48 -30.06 -8.50
C VAL A 25 2.01 -29.82 -8.84
N ARG A 26 1.08 -30.31 -7.99
CA ARG A 26 -0.36 -30.20 -8.24
C ARG A 26 -1.03 -29.28 -7.25
N LEU A 27 -1.76 -28.27 -7.76
CA LEU A 27 -2.42 -27.26 -6.95
C LEU A 27 -3.92 -27.53 -6.81
N ALA A 28 -4.41 -27.47 -5.56
CA ALA A 28 -5.82 -27.70 -5.23
C ALA A 28 -6.69 -26.54 -5.73
N THR A 29 -7.64 -26.85 -6.58
CA THR A 29 -8.44 -25.86 -7.32
C THR A 29 -9.91 -26.22 -7.27
N ASP A 30 -10.74 -25.32 -6.74
CA ASP A 30 -12.19 -25.43 -6.74
C ASP A 30 -12.78 -24.65 -7.92
N VAL A 31 -13.73 -25.27 -8.63
CA VAL A 31 -14.44 -24.70 -9.77
C VAL A 31 -15.92 -24.63 -9.48
N TYR A 32 -16.52 -23.47 -9.60
CA TYR A 32 -17.92 -23.18 -9.37
C TYR A 32 -18.61 -22.87 -10.70
N GLY A 33 -19.74 -23.49 -11.00
CA GLY A 33 -20.53 -23.24 -12.19
C GLY A 33 -20.06 -23.96 -13.48
N ALA A 34 -19.17 -24.96 -13.36
CA ALA A 34 -18.70 -25.78 -14.48
C ALA A 34 -19.80 -26.66 -15.07
N GLU A 35 -20.81 -27.04 -14.29
CA GLU A 35 -21.88 -27.96 -14.67
C GLU A 35 -23.08 -27.30 -15.36
N ALA A 36 -23.15 -25.97 -15.33
CA ALA A 36 -24.34 -25.22 -15.80
C ALA A 36 -24.45 -25.09 -17.33
N GLY A 37 -23.84 -26.00 -18.11
CA GLY A 37 -23.96 -26.09 -19.58
C GLY A 37 -23.37 -24.92 -20.36
N GLY A 38 -22.66 -25.22 -21.44
CA GLY A 38 -22.04 -24.24 -22.34
C GLY A 38 -20.73 -23.67 -21.84
N LYS A 39 -19.99 -23.06 -22.76
CA LYS A 39 -18.70 -22.41 -22.45
C LYS A 39 -18.93 -21.00 -21.95
N LYS A 40 -18.34 -20.66 -20.81
CA LYS A 40 -18.47 -19.36 -20.14
C LYS A 40 -17.13 -18.67 -19.95
N PRO A 41 -17.09 -17.33 -19.80
CA PRO A 41 -15.90 -16.66 -19.34
C PRO A 41 -15.59 -17.03 -17.88
N VAL A 42 -14.30 -16.97 -17.52
CA VAL A 42 -13.80 -17.48 -16.24
C VAL A 42 -13.20 -16.37 -15.40
N LEU A 43 -13.50 -16.37 -14.11
CA LEU A 43 -12.87 -15.48 -13.12
C LEU A 43 -12.05 -16.32 -12.14
N MET A 44 -10.74 -16.07 -12.08
CA MET A 44 -9.78 -16.83 -11.29
C MET A 44 -9.24 -16.03 -10.10
N LEU A 45 -9.12 -16.71 -8.96
CA LEU A 45 -8.38 -16.25 -7.78
C LEU A 45 -7.37 -17.32 -7.35
N ARG A 46 -6.14 -16.91 -7.05
CA ARG A 46 -5.13 -17.73 -6.37
C ARG A 46 -4.81 -17.12 -5.01
N THR A 47 -4.70 -17.95 -3.97
CA THR A 47 -4.62 -17.46 -2.59
C THR A 47 -3.78 -18.36 -1.68
N PRO A 48 -2.94 -17.79 -0.79
CA PRO A 48 -2.32 -18.54 0.31
C PRO A 48 -3.22 -18.58 1.56
N TYR A 49 -4.43 -18.00 1.51
CA TYR A 49 -5.30 -17.79 2.69
C TYR A 49 -6.45 -18.81 2.79
N ASN A 50 -6.34 -19.96 2.16
CA ASN A 50 -7.37 -20.99 2.01
C ASN A 50 -8.45 -20.62 0.97
N LYS A 51 -8.48 -21.40 -0.13
CA LYS A 51 -9.47 -21.24 -1.21
C LYS A 51 -10.93 -21.27 -0.70
N ASN A 52 -11.20 -21.99 0.39
CA ASN A 52 -12.55 -22.08 0.96
C ASN A 52 -13.07 -20.72 1.47
N ASN A 53 -12.18 -19.80 1.88
CA ASN A 53 -12.56 -18.45 2.31
C ASN A 53 -13.12 -17.59 1.17
N ALA A 54 -12.81 -17.92 -0.08
CA ALA A 54 -13.29 -17.20 -1.26
C ALA A 54 -14.62 -17.74 -1.81
N GLY A 55 -15.16 -18.82 -1.24
CA GLY A 55 -16.34 -19.53 -1.75
C GLY A 55 -17.58 -18.65 -1.90
N THR A 56 -17.85 -17.75 -0.95
CA THR A 56 -18.99 -16.81 -1.03
C THR A 56 -18.85 -15.85 -2.22
N THR A 57 -17.67 -15.31 -2.45
CA THR A 57 -17.40 -14.43 -3.60
C THR A 57 -17.46 -15.21 -4.92
N ALA A 58 -16.90 -16.42 -4.96
CA ALA A 58 -16.97 -17.29 -6.14
C ALA A 58 -18.42 -17.58 -6.56
N LYS A 59 -19.31 -17.83 -5.59
CA LYS A 59 -20.76 -18.02 -5.85
C LYS A 59 -21.44 -16.76 -6.40
N ARG A 60 -21.05 -15.57 -5.97
CA ARG A 60 -21.55 -14.31 -6.55
C ARG A 60 -21.17 -14.18 -8.02
N TYR A 61 -19.94 -14.52 -8.38
CA TYR A 61 -19.49 -14.52 -9.77
C TYR A 61 -20.19 -15.62 -10.60
N GLN A 62 -20.38 -16.82 -10.02
CA GLN A 62 -21.18 -17.87 -10.64
C GLN A 62 -22.61 -17.41 -10.94
N ALA A 63 -23.27 -16.79 -9.97
CA ALA A 63 -24.64 -16.25 -10.13
C ALA A 63 -24.71 -15.16 -11.22
N ALA A 64 -23.63 -14.42 -11.44
CA ALA A 64 -23.50 -13.44 -12.51
C ALA A 64 -23.15 -14.05 -13.88
N GLY A 65 -23.11 -15.38 -14.01
CA GLY A 65 -22.93 -16.09 -15.30
C GLY A 65 -21.48 -16.42 -15.66
N TYR A 66 -20.55 -16.33 -14.70
CA TYR A 66 -19.15 -16.76 -14.87
C TYR A 66 -18.94 -18.19 -14.35
N VAL A 67 -17.88 -18.83 -14.81
CA VAL A 67 -17.25 -19.91 -14.04
C VAL A 67 -16.23 -19.27 -13.11
N ALA A 68 -16.31 -19.56 -11.82
CA ALA A 68 -15.35 -19.05 -10.85
C ALA A 68 -14.36 -20.16 -10.44
N VAL A 69 -13.07 -19.86 -10.54
CA VAL A 69 -11.96 -20.76 -10.20
C VAL A 69 -11.21 -20.19 -9.03
N VAL A 70 -11.06 -20.98 -7.96
CA VAL A 70 -10.33 -20.58 -6.76
C VAL A 70 -9.27 -21.63 -6.43
N GLN A 71 -8.01 -21.22 -6.35
CA GLN A 71 -6.86 -22.12 -6.18
C GLN A 71 -6.06 -21.76 -4.92
N ASP A 72 -5.72 -22.77 -4.11
CA ASP A 72 -4.71 -22.64 -3.08
C ASP A 72 -3.32 -22.46 -3.72
N ALA A 73 -2.54 -21.49 -3.25
CA ALA A 73 -1.15 -21.30 -3.69
C ALA A 73 -0.30 -22.54 -3.37
N ARG A 74 0.79 -22.71 -4.09
CA ARG A 74 1.76 -23.80 -3.90
C ARG A 74 2.17 -23.94 -2.42
N GLY A 75 2.10 -25.16 -1.88
CA GLY A 75 2.47 -25.46 -0.49
C GLY A 75 1.53 -24.90 0.57
N ALA A 76 0.40 -24.30 0.16
CA ALA A 76 -0.63 -23.81 1.07
C ALA A 76 -1.82 -24.78 1.08
N PHE A 77 -2.37 -25.05 2.28
CA PHE A 77 -3.56 -25.86 2.52
C PHE A 77 -3.57 -27.21 1.79
N GLU A 78 -4.39 -27.36 0.75
CA GLU A 78 -4.54 -28.61 0.01
C GLU A 78 -3.60 -28.70 -1.21
N SER A 79 -2.85 -27.67 -1.55
CA SER A 79 -1.88 -27.69 -2.64
C SER A 79 -0.58 -28.36 -2.23
N GLU A 80 0.03 -29.06 -3.19
CA GLU A 80 1.34 -29.70 -3.03
C GLU A 80 2.49 -28.67 -3.10
N GLY A 81 3.70 -29.12 -2.81
CA GLY A 81 4.91 -28.30 -2.86
C GLY A 81 5.23 -27.58 -1.56
N GLN A 82 6.12 -26.59 -1.63
CA GLN A 82 6.53 -25.75 -0.51
C GLN A 82 6.08 -24.31 -0.76
N TYR A 83 5.48 -23.69 0.24
CA TYR A 83 5.10 -22.29 0.17
C TYR A 83 6.33 -21.39 0.40
N ILE A 84 6.64 -20.59 -0.59
CA ILE A 84 7.58 -19.47 -0.50
C ILE A 84 6.90 -18.25 -1.09
N HIS A 85 6.76 -17.21 -0.31
CA HIS A 85 5.97 -16.03 -0.65
C HIS A 85 6.37 -15.42 -2.00
N HIS A 86 5.44 -15.41 -2.96
CA HIS A 86 5.61 -14.94 -4.35
C HIS A 86 6.69 -15.63 -5.19
N ASN A 87 7.27 -16.74 -4.75
CA ASN A 87 8.42 -17.32 -5.47
C ASN A 87 8.05 -18.03 -6.78
N ASN A 88 6.89 -18.67 -6.86
CA ASN A 88 6.42 -19.42 -8.04
C ASN A 88 5.12 -18.86 -8.62
N ASP A 89 4.59 -17.77 -8.08
CA ASP A 89 3.27 -17.27 -8.42
C ASP A 89 3.15 -16.79 -9.87
N ASP A 90 4.24 -16.38 -10.49
CA ASP A 90 4.33 -16.06 -11.91
C ASP A 90 4.02 -17.29 -12.78
N GLN A 91 4.79 -18.37 -12.64
CA GLN A 91 4.66 -19.59 -13.43
C GLN A 91 3.41 -20.39 -13.08
N ASP A 92 3.10 -20.55 -11.79
CA ASP A 92 1.89 -21.25 -11.36
C ASP A 92 0.62 -20.55 -11.85
N GLY A 93 0.64 -19.21 -11.89
CA GLY A 93 -0.43 -18.41 -12.47
C GLY A 93 -0.60 -18.65 -13.97
N TYR A 94 0.51 -18.66 -14.71
CA TYR A 94 0.51 -18.98 -16.13
C TYR A 94 -0.07 -20.37 -16.39
N ASP A 95 0.47 -21.41 -15.74
CA ASP A 95 0.08 -22.81 -15.94
C ASP A 95 -1.40 -23.05 -15.61
N THR A 96 -1.90 -22.41 -14.56
CA THR A 96 -3.32 -22.49 -14.18
C THR A 96 -4.21 -21.82 -15.22
N ILE A 97 -3.84 -20.63 -15.72
CA ILE A 97 -4.59 -19.94 -16.76
C ILE A 97 -4.60 -20.77 -18.06
N GLU A 98 -3.46 -21.31 -18.45
CA GLU A 98 -3.37 -22.21 -19.62
C GLU A 98 -4.23 -23.46 -19.44
N TRP A 99 -4.25 -24.08 -18.26
CA TRP A 99 -5.12 -25.21 -17.95
C TRP A 99 -6.59 -24.83 -18.09
N ILE A 100 -7.00 -23.65 -17.60
CA ILE A 100 -8.38 -23.15 -17.70
C ILE A 100 -8.81 -23.01 -19.17
N THR A 101 -7.94 -22.54 -20.07
CA THR A 101 -8.30 -22.39 -21.51
C THR A 101 -8.66 -23.72 -22.18
N LYS A 102 -8.15 -24.83 -21.66
CA LYS A 102 -8.35 -26.18 -22.21
C LYS A 102 -9.59 -26.89 -21.65
N GLN A 103 -10.30 -26.27 -20.67
CA GLN A 103 -11.45 -26.93 -20.04
C GLN A 103 -12.72 -26.82 -20.86
N PRO A 104 -13.59 -27.86 -20.85
CA PRO A 104 -14.82 -27.90 -21.67
C PRO A 104 -15.83 -26.82 -21.30
N TRP A 105 -15.80 -26.30 -20.06
CA TRP A 105 -16.67 -25.25 -19.55
C TRP A 105 -16.11 -23.82 -19.79
N SER A 106 -14.88 -23.69 -20.24
CA SER A 106 -14.23 -22.40 -20.49
C SER A 106 -14.42 -21.97 -21.95
N ASN A 107 -14.76 -20.68 -22.15
CA ASN A 107 -14.73 -20.07 -23.49
C ASN A 107 -13.34 -19.49 -23.85
N GLY A 108 -12.33 -19.71 -23.02
CA GLY A 108 -10.96 -19.25 -23.21
C GLY A 108 -10.71 -17.79 -22.81
N ARG A 109 -11.72 -17.06 -22.31
CA ARG A 109 -11.61 -15.67 -21.87
C ARG A 109 -11.56 -15.61 -20.35
N ILE A 110 -10.46 -15.12 -19.79
CA ILE A 110 -10.17 -15.21 -18.36
C ILE A 110 -9.91 -13.82 -17.77
N GLY A 111 -10.57 -13.54 -16.65
CA GLY A 111 -10.25 -12.44 -15.76
C GLY A 111 -9.70 -12.95 -14.43
N THR A 112 -8.91 -12.13 -13.73
CA THR A 112 -8.44 -12.45 -12.39
C THR A 112 -8.86 -11.39 -11.38
N TRP A 113 -9.07 -11.80 -10.14
CA TRP A 113 -9.54 -10.94 -9.05
C TRP A 113 -8.86 -11.27 -7.72
N GLY A 114 -8.99 -10.38 -6.75
CA GLY A 114 -8.52 -10.58 -5.40
C GLY A 114 -7.73 -9.40 -4.86
N GLY A 115 -7.65 -9.34 -3.54
CA GLY A 115 -6.96 -8.27 -2.82
C GLY A 115 -5.71 -8.75 -2.08
N SER A 116 -4.77 -7.84 -1.82
CA SER A 116 -3.51 -8.15 -1.13
C SER A 116 -2.66 -9.15 -1.92
N HIS A 117 -2.19 -10.24 -1.32
CA HIS A 117 -1.47 -11.30 -2.02
C HIS A 117 -2.22 -11.81 -3.28
N PRO A 118 -3.54 -12.19 -3.23
CA PRO A 118 -4.31 -12.53 -4.42
C PRO A 118 -4.36 -11.41 -5.48
N GLY A 119 -4.14 -10.18 -5.11
CA GLY A 119 -3.99 -9.05 -6.04
C GLY A 119 -2.59 -8.98 -6.67
N ALA A 120 -1.54 -9.19 -5.88
CA ALA A 120 -0.15 -9.19 -6.34
C ALA A 120 0.12 -10.32 -7.36
N VAL A 121 -0.39 -11.52 -7.11
CA VAL A 121 -0.17 -12.68 -8.00
C VAL A 121 -0.86 -12.54 -9.36
N GLN A 122 -1.85 -11.65 -9.49
CA GLN A 122 -2.42 -11.29 -10.80
C GLN A 122 -1.37 -10.62 -11.68
N TRP A 123 -0.60 -9.68 -11.10
CA TRP A 123 0.47 -8.98 -11.81
C TRP A 123 1.63 -9.91 -12.18
N LEU A 124 2.02 -10.81 -11.25
CA LEU A 124 3.07 -11.78 -11.50
C LEU A 124 2.70 -12.71 -12.66
N ALA A 125 1.49 -13.27 -12.64
CA ALA A 125 0.99 -14.10 -13.72
C ALA A 125 0.85 -13.32 -15.04
N ALA A 126 0.32 -12.09 -15.01
CA ALA A 126 0.16 -11.25 -16.20
C ALA A 126 1.51 -10.92 -16.87
N ALA A 127 2.57 -10.76 -16.09
CA ALA A 127 3.92 -10.50 -16.60
C ALA A 127 4.47 -11.65 -17.46
N GLU A 128 4.00 -12.89 -17.24
CA GLU A 128 4.31 -14.07 -18.05
C GLU A 128 3.43 -14.17 -19.32
N ARG A 129 2.42 -13.32 -19.49
CA ARG A 129 1.52 -13.24 -20.65
C ARG A 129 0.82 -14.56 -20.99
N PRO A 130 0.11 -15.19 -20.05
CA PRO A 130 -0.58 -16.45 -20.31
C PRO A 130 -1.69 -16.29 -21.36
N PRO A 131 -1.94 -17.32 -22.17
CA PRO A 131 -2.99 -17.27 -23.18
C PRO A 131 -4.37 -17.16 -22.53
N GLY A 132 -5.24 -16.31 -23.07
CA GLY A 132 -6.61 -16.14 -22.60
C GLY A 132 -6.79 -15.18 -21.42
N LEU A 133 -5.73 -14.68 -20.78
CA LEU A 133 -5.84 -13.61 -19.79
C LEU A 133 -6.17 -12.29 -20.49
N GLU A 134 -7.40 -11.79 -20.28
CA GLU A 134 -7.88 -10.59 -20.95
C GLU A 134 -8.02 -9.36 -20.05
N VAL A 135 -8.13 -9.55 -18.73
CA VAL A 135 -8.44 -8.47 -17.79
C VAL A 135 -8.07 -8.86 -16.36
N ILE A 136 -7.62 -7.90 -15.55
CA ILE A 136 -7.34 -8.10 -14.14
C ILE A 136 -8.07 -7.07 -13.25
N ALA A 137 -8.29 -7.43 -11.98
CA ALA A 137 -8.90 -6.56 -10.98
C ALA A 137 -8.17 -6.68 -9.63
N PRO A 138 -6.92 -6.20 -9.53
CA PRO A 138 -6.17 -6.20 -8.28
C PRO A 138 -6.70 -5.15 -7.32
N THR A 139 -7.03 -5.58 -6.09
CA THR A 139 -7.43 -4.69 -5.00
C THR A 139 -6.30 -4.60 -3.99
N ALA A 140 -5.89 -3.38 -3.61
CA ALA A 140 -4.85 -3.14 -2.59
C ALA A 140 -3.63 -4.06 -2.82
N ALA A 141 -2.94 -3.90 -3.96
CA ALA A 141 -1.92 -4.84 -4.41
C ALA A 141 -0.72 -4.17 -5.07
N SER A 142 0.44 -4.75 -4.85
CA SER A 142 1.71 -4.35 -5.46
C SER A 142 2.18 -5.40 -6.47
N PRO A 143 2.73 -5.03 -7.63
CA PRO A 143 3.44 -5.95 -8.50
C PRO A 143 4.83 -6.32 -7.99
N SER A 144 5.22 -5.87 -6.79
CA SER A 144 6.55 -6.03 -6.22
C SER A 144 6.50 -6.37 -4.74
N LEU A 145 7.09 -7.50 -4.36
CA LEU A 145 7.30 -7.81 -2.96
C LEU A 145 8.34 -6.88 -2.32
N TYR A 146 9.34 -6.41 -3.07
CA TYR A 146 10.30 -5.41 -2.57
C TYR A 146 9.56 -4.15 -2.06
N TYR A 147 8.73 -3.52 -2.89
CA TYR A 147 7.98 -2.34 -2.50
C TYR A 147 6.82 -2.63 -1.52
N THR A 148 6.44 -3.89 -1.36
CA THR A 148 5.57 -4.32 -0.25
C THR A 148 6.34 -4.34 1.06
N ALA A 149 7.60 -4.78 1.04
CA ALA A 149 8.45 -4.92 2.22
C ALA A 149 9.14 -3.60 2.62
N TYR A 150 9.63 -2.86 1.64
CA TYR A 150 10.41 -1.62 1.85
C TYR A 150 9.72 -0.41 1.24
N ILE A 151 9.81 0.72 1.94
CA ILE A 151 9.38 2.03 1.45
C ILE A 151 10.44 3.07 1.80
N GLY A 152 10.98 3.75 0.78
CA GLY A 152 12.06 4.70 0.99
C GLY A 152 13.25 4.12 1.77
N GLY A 153 13.51 2.82 1.63
CA GLY A 153 14.57 2.09 2.32
C GLY A 153 14.25 1.59 3.72
N ALA A 154 13.14 2.01 4.34
CA ALA A 154 12.70 1.50 5.63
C ALA A 154 11.90 0.20 5.47
N LEU A 155 12.21 -0.83 6.26
CA LEU A 155 11.46 -2.09 6.29
C LEU A 155 10.10 -1.87 6.97
N ARG A 156 9.01 -2.30 6.36
CA ARG A 156 7.69 -2.36 7.02
C ARG A 156 7.67 -3.47 8.07
N LEU A 157 8.27 -3.18 9.21
CA LEU A 157 8.59 -4.16 10.25
C LEU A 157 7.35 -4.86 10.80
N ALA A 158 6.30 -4.11 11.16
CA ALA A 158 5.06 -4.70 11.68
C ALA A 158 4.37 -5.61 10.65
N LEU A 159 4.46 -5.27 9.36
CA LEU A 159 3.93 -6.09 8.28
C LEU A 159 4.77 -7.35 8.09
N ILE A 160 6.06 -7.18 7.83
CA ILE A 160 6.95 -8.29 7.45
C ILE A 160 7.24 -9.19 8.65
N GLY A 161 7.55 -8.64 9.81
CA GLY A 161 7.73 -9.40 11.05
C GLY A 161 6.44 -10.04 11.56
N GLY A 162 5.28 -9.40 11.34
CA GLY A 162 3.96 -9.90 11.74
C GLY A 162 3.33 -10.89 10.75
N ALA A 163 3.81 -11.00 9.51
CA ALA A 163 3.28 -11.94 8.51
C ALA A 163 3.62 -13.41 8.84
N GLY A 164 4.61 -13.64 9.70
CA GLY A 164 5.01 -14.96 10.13
C GLY A 164 3.85 -15.90 10.52
N PRO A 165 2.87 -15.47 11.34
CA PRO A 165 1.71 -16.31 11.69
C PRO A 165 0.80 -16.71 10.54
N ALA A 166 0.76 -15.94 9.47
CA ALA A 166 -0.03 -16.29 8.28
C ALA A 166 0.66 -17.35 7.41
N ILE A 167 1.98 -17.46 7.53
CA ILE A 167 2.84 -18.32 6.72
C ILE A 167 3.39 -19.47 7.55
N ASN A 168 3.76 -19.22 8.80
CA ASN A 168 4.33 -20.21 9.72
C ASN A 168 3.59 -20.20 11.05
N LYS A 169 3.48 -21.37 11.68
CA LYS A 169 2.86 -21.52 12.99
C LYS A 169 3.66 -20.71 14.04
N PRO A 170 3.04 -19.75 14.75
CA PRO A 170 3.77 -18.95 15.73
C PRO A 170 4.25 -19.80 16.90
N PRO A 171 5.37 -19.41 17.57
CA PRO A 171 5.79 -20.02 18.81
C PRO A 171 4.72 -19.96 19.88
N ALA A 172 4.71 -20.93 20.78
CA ALA A 172 3.75 -20.94 21.91
C ALA A 172 3.84 -19.63 22.70
N GLY A 173 2.68 -19.02 22.99
CA GLY A 173 2.57 -17.78 23.78
C GLY A 173 2.85 -16.46 23.04
N LYS A 174 3.25 -16.48 21.75
CA LYS A 174 3.52 -15.26 20.96
C LYS A 174 2.52 -15.13 19.80
N LYS A 175 1.35 -14.57 20.06
CA LYS A 175 0.22 -14.59 19.11
C LYS A 175 -0.21 -13.21 18.63
N THR A 176 0.15 -12.14 19.34
CA THR A 176 -0.33 -10.78 19.05
C THR A 176 0.84 -9.87 18.62
N PRO A 177 0.58 -8.74 17.94
CA PRO A 177 1.59 -7.73 17.65
C PRO A 177 2.28 -7.24 18.94
N GLU A 178 1.55 -7.12 20.04
CA GLU A 178 2.06 -6.69 21.34
C GLU A 178 3.11 -7.66 21.88
N ASP A 179 2.92 -8.96 21.70
CA ASP A 179 3.89 -10.00 22.09
C ASP A 179 5.22 -9.88 21.31
N LEU A 180 5.19 -9.29 20.12
CA LEU A 180 6.34 -9.14 19.23
C LEU A 180 7.08 -7.80 19.42
N LEU A 181 6.41 -6.76 19.90
CA LEU A 181 6.97 -5.41 20.05
C LEU A 181 8.31 -5.37 20.80
N PRO A 182 8.52 -6.10 21.94
CA PRO A 182 9.80 -6.08 22.65
C PRO A 182 10.97 -6.61 21.82
N PHE A 183 10.69 -7.45 20.82
CA PHE A 183 11.73 -8.07 19.97
C PHE A 183 12.06 -7.20 18.76
N TYR A 184 11.14 -6.36 18.28
CA TYR A 184 11.33 -5.53 17.09
C TYR A 184 12.42 -4.46 17.20
N ARG A 185 12.96 -4.25 18.41
CA ARG A 185 14.10 -3.36 18.68
C ARG A 185 15.40 -4.11 18.99
N GLN A 186 15.42 -5.43 18.84
CA GLN A 186 16.64 -6.22 19.08
C GLN A 186 17.48 -6.32 17.81
N HIS A 187 18.78 -6.46 18.00
CA HIS A 187 19.76 -6.50 16.93
C HIS A 187 20.51 -7.84 16.88
N PRO A 188 20.98 -8.23 15.67
CA PRO A 188 20.69 -7.60 14.37
C PRO A 188 19.28 -7.92 13.87
N LEU A 189 18.60 -6.93 13.27
CA LEU A 189 17.23 -7.10 12.77
C LEU A 189 17.13 -8.20 11.71
N ALA A 190 18.20 -8.44 10.94
CA ALA A 190 18.29 -9.54 9.99
C ALA A 190 18.13 -10.93 10.63
N GLU A 191 18.32 -11.06 11.94
CA GLU A 191 18.18 -12.30 12.71
C GLU A 191 16.98 -12.29 13.67
N LEU A 192 16.01 -11.39 13.47
CA LEU A 192 14.85 -11.28 14.34
C LEU A 192 14.09 -12.60 14.53
N ASP A 193 13.99 -13.41 13.50
CA ASP A 193 13.36 -14.72 13.56
C ASP A 193 14.05 -15.66 14.55
N ARG A 194 15.40 -15.66 14.58
CA ARG A 194 16.18 -16.43 15.55
C ARG A 194 16.04 -15.87 16.96
N ILE A 195 16.05 -14.54 17.09
CA ILE A 195 15.83 -13.84 18.38
C ILE A 195 14.46 -14.18 18.96
N LEU A 196 13.45 -14.31 18.11
CA LEU A 196 12.09 -14.74 18.49
C LEU A 196 12.01 -16.24 18.84
N GLY A 197 13.05 -17.03 18.51
CA GLY A 197 12.99 -18.50 18.56
C GLY A 197 12.00 -19.08 17.56
N TRP A 198 11.82 -18.43 16.43
CA TRP A 198 10.87 -18.76 15.39
C TRP A 198 11.54 -18.77 14.02
N ASP A 199 11.84 -19.95 13.47
CA ASP A 199 12.48 -20.03 12.17
C ASP A 199 11.56 -19.53 11.05
N MET A 200 11.89 -18.37 10.49
CA MET A 200 11.16 -17.72 9.40
C MET A 200 12.14 -17.43 8.23
N PRO A 201 12.50 -18.44 7.44
CA PRO A 201 13.49 -18.27 6.36
C PRO A 201 13.15 -17.16 5.37
N TRP A 202 11.85 -16.98 5.07
CA TRP A 202 11.40 -15.93 4.16
C TRP A 202 11.59 -14.53 4.78
N TYR A 203 11.34 -14.35 6.10
CA TYR A 203 11.62 -13.09 6.79
C TYR A 203 13.10 -12.74 6.70
N ARG A 204 13.95 -13.74 7.04
CA ARG A 204 15.41 -13.59 6.99
C ARG A 204 15.87 -13.23 5.58
N ALA A 205 15.34 -13.91 4.56
CA ALA A 205 15.64 -13.60 3.17
C ALA A 205 15.22 -12.16 2.79
N VAL A 206 14.03 -11.71 3.18
CA VAL A 206 13.59 -10.32 2.96
C VAL A 206 14.50 -9.34 3.71
N ALA A 207 14.72 -9.55 5.01
CA ALA A 207 15.50 -8.62 5.85
C ALA A 207 16.97 -8.51 5.45
N THR A 208 17.55 -9.55 4.84
CA THR A 208 18.96 -9.54 4.37
C THR A 208 19.14 -8.95 2.97
N HIS A 209 18.05 -8.58 2.27
CA HIS A 209 18.08 -7.96 0.94
C HIS A 209 17.39 -6.59 0.96
N PRO A 210 17.95 -5.59 1.67
CA PRO A 210 17.35 -4.27 1.78
C PRO A 210 17.40 -3.44 0.50
N TRP A 211 18.11 -3.92 -0.51
CA TRP A 211 18.25 -3.28 -1.83
C TRP A 211 17.52 -4.09 -2.89
N LEU A 212 17.06 -3.40 -3.93
CA LEU A 212 16.44 -4.03 -5.09
C LEU A 212 17.52 -4.72 -5.94
N ASP A 213 17.93 -5.89 -5.50
CA ASP A 213 18.96 -6.75 -6.13
C ASP A 213 18.34 -7.96 -6.85
N GLY A 214 19.21 -8.89 -7.31
CA GLY A 214 18.81 -10.10 -8.03
C GLY A 214 17.90 -11.05 -7.27
N PHE A 215 17.86 -10.98 -5.92
CA PHE A 215 16.95 -11.78 -5.10
C PHE A 215 15.48 -11.51 -5.45
N TRP A 216 15.13 -10.26 -5.76
CA TRP A 216 13.76 -9.83 -6.01
C TRP A 216 13.25 -10.14 -7.42
N ASN A 217 14.08 -10.58 -8.36
CA ASN A 217 13.75 -10.68 -9.78
C ASN A 217 12.41 -11.38 -10.07
N ARG A 218 12.10 -12.49 -9.40
CA ARG A 218 10.84 -13.23 -9.61
C ARG A 218 9.65 -12.60 -8.89
N GLN A 219 9.90 -11.91 -7.80
CA GLN A 219 8.90 -11.32 -6.90
C GLN A 219 8.68 -9.83 -7.19
N HIS A 220 9.31 -9.31 -8.26
CA HIS A 220 9.27 -7.92 -8.67
C HIS A 220 8.91 -7.81 -10.15
N ALA A 221 7.62 -7.60 -10.44
CA ALA A 221 7.12 -7.48 -11.81
C ALA A 221 6.96 -6.03 -12.27
N THR A 222 7.34 -5.02 -11.48
CA THR A 222 7.09 -3.60 -11.76
C THR A 222 7.57 -3.17 -13.14
N GLU A 223 8.74 -3.63 -13.57
CA GLU A 223 9.25 -3.31 -14.92
C GLU A 223 8.63 -4.23 -15.98
N ARG A 224 8.32 -5.49 -15.65
CA ARG A 224 7.73 -6.45 -16.59
C ARG A 224 6.28 -6.13 -16.94
N VAL A 225 5.54 -5.43 -16.07
CA VAL A 225 4.17 -4.97 -16.37
C VAL A 225 4.15 -3.80 -17.34
N LYS A 226 5.25 -3.08 -17.50
CA LYS A 226 5.42 -2.13 -18.60
C LYS A 226 5.28 -2.88 -19.93
N GLY A 227 4.53 -2.34 -20.85
CA GLY A 227 4.32 -2.98 -22.15
C GLY A 227 3.30 -4.12 -22.17
N LEU A 228 2.58 -4.40 -21.08
CA LEU A 228 1.40 -5.27 -21.15
C LEU A 228 0.26 -4.58 -21.91
N ASP A 229 -0.47 -5.36 -22.72
CA ASP A 229 -1.74 -4.93 -23.31
C ASP A 229 -2.90 -5.52 -22.51
N LEU A 230 -3.15 -4.96 -21.32
CA LEU A 230 -4.07 -5.56 -20.36
C LEU A 230 -4.90 -4.48 -19.64
N PRO A 231 -6.24 -4.51 -19.78
CA PRO A 231 -7.13 -3.74 -18.93
C PRO A 231 -6.98 -4.12 -17.45
N ALA A 232 -6.88 -3.13 -16.55
CA ALA A 232 -6.77 -3.38 -15.13
C ALA A 232 -7.62 -2.41 -14.30
N GLN A 233 -8.36 -2.96 -13.31
CA GLN A 233 -9.09 -2.18 -12.30
C GLN A 233 -8.28 -2.17 -11.01
N HIS A 234 -7.92 -0.98 -10.54
CA HIS A 234 -7.11 -0.76 -9.34
C HIS A 234 -8.00 -0.18 -8.25
N ILE A 235 -8.24 -0.91 -7.18
CA ILE A 235 -9.03 -0.44 -6.03
C ILE A 235 -8.12 -0.39 -4.81
N VAL A 236 -8.05 0.75 -4.11
CA VAL A 236 -7.23 0.89 -2.90
C VAL A 236 -7.71 2.04 -2.02
N GLY A 237 -7.35 2.02 -0.75
CA GLY A 237 -7.57 3.13 0.17
C GLY A 237 -6.34 4.02 0.35
N TYR A 238 -6.54 5.28 0.73
CA TYR A 238 -5.45 6.21 1.05
C TYR A 238 -4.62 5.75 2.25
N TYR A 239 -5.28 5.11 3.22
CA TYR A 239 -4.65 4.59 4.44
C TYR A 239 -4.11 3.16 4.29
N ASP A 240 -4.13 2.61 3.07
CA ASP A 240 -3.57 1.30 2.78
C ASP A 240 -2.05 1.41 2.54
N PHE A 241 -1.28 0.53 3.15
CA PHE A 241 0.18 0.49 2.96
C PHE A 241 0.59 0.14 1.53
N LEU A 242 -0.30 -0.41 0.71
CA LEU A 242 -0.10 -0.65 -0.73
C LEU A 242 -0.68 0.44 -1.62
N SER A 243 -1.17 1.55 -1.05
CA SER A 243 -1.76 2.66 -1.81
C SER A 243 -0.80 3.17 -2.89
N LYS A 244 0.44 3.47 -2.51
CA LYS A 244 1.47 4.00 -3.41
C LYS A 244 1.72 3.07 -4.61
N GLU A 245 1.85 1.77 -4.35
CA GLU A 245 2.14 0.79 -5.40
C GLU A 245 0.94 0.48 -6.29
N THR A 246 -0.26 0.43 -5.70
CA THR A 246 -1.50 0.23 -6.48
C THR A 246 -1.73 1.41 -7.43
N VAL A 247 -1.61 2.65 -6.95
CA VAL A 247 -1.73 3.85 -7.78
C VAL A 247 -0.58 3.95 -8.78
N GLY A 248 0.64 3.64 -8.35
CA GLY A 248 1.81 3.58 -9.22
C GLY A 248 1.62 2.60 -10.38
N SER A 249 0.95 1.46 -10.15
CA SER A 249 0.64 0.48 -11.21
C SER A 249 -0.36 1.05 -12.22
N PHE A 250 -1.41 1.72 -11.77
CA PHE A 250 -2.33 2.46 -12.65
C PHE A 250 -1.58 3.47 -13.52
N MET A 251 -0.75 4.31 -12.91
CA MET A 251 0.01 5.35 -13.62
C MET A 251 0.99 4.73 -14.64
N ARG A 252 1.69 3.65 -14.26
CA ARG A 252 2.61 2.93 -15.16
C ARG A 252 1.88 2.33 -16.35
N MET A 253 0.74 1.66 -16.13
CA MET A 253 -0.06 1.08 -17.21
C MET A 253 -0.61 2.16 -18.15
N ARG A 254 -1.12 3.26 -17.61
CA ARG A 254 -1.57 4.43 -18.39
C ARG A 254 -0.45 4.99 -19.30
N LYS A 255 0.76 5.02 -18.80
CA LYS A 255 1.92 5.62 -19.49
C LYS A 255 2.65 4.66 -20.43
N PHE A 256 2.83 3.41 -20.02
CA PHE A 256 3.77 2.49 -20.65
C PHE A 256 3.15 1.19 -21.20
N SER A 257 1.84 0.99 -21.11
CA SER A 257 1.19 -0.16 -21.75
C SER A 257 1.44 -0.14 -23.25
N ALA A 258 1.60 -1.33 -23.84
CA ALA A 258 2.03 -1.49 -25.25
C ALA A 258 1.04 -0.87 -26.25
N THR A 259 -0.25 -0.94 -25.98
CA THR A 259 -1.29 -0.54 -26.91
C THR A 259 -2.22 0.53 -26.33
N ALA A 260 -3.02 1.17 -27.20
CA ALA A 260 -4.09 2.06 -26.77
C ALA A 260 -5.11 1.31 -25.89
N ARG A 261 -5.44 0.03 -26.21
CA ARG A 261 -6.35 -0.79 -25.42
C ARG A 261 -5.87 -0.87 -23.95
N GLY A 262 -4.61 -1.19 -23.73
CA GLY A 262 -4.04 -1.24 -22.37
C GLY A 262 -3.99 0.11 -21.69
N ARG A 263 -3.55 1.17 -22.39
CA ARG A 263 -3.45 2.52 -21.79
C ARG A 263 -4.80 3.15 -21.44
N GLU A 264 -5.80 2.96 -22.30
CA GLU A 264 -7.10 3.62 -22.15
C GLU A 264 -8.06 2.87 -21.22
N ASN A 265 -7.85 1.55 -21.05
CA ASN A 265 -8.67 0.71 -20.19
C ASN A 265 -7.96 0.42 -18.86
N GLN A 266 -7.65 1.48 -18.13
CA GLN A 266 -7.23 1.44 -16.73
C GLN A 266 -8.27 2.18 -15.89
N GLN A 267 -8.70 1.58 -14.78
CA GLN A 267 -9.59 2.23 -13.83
C GLN A 267 -8.93 2.28 -12.46
N LEU A 268 -9.00 3.42 -11.79
CA LEU A 268 -8.53 3.63 -10.43
C LEU A 268 -9.70 4.04 -9.53
N ILE A 269 -9.87 3.34 -8.42
CA ILE A 269 -10.85 3.68 -7.37
C ILE A 269 -10.09 3.87 -6.06
N LEU A 270 -10.05 5.13 -5.59
CA LEU A 270 -9.35 5.55 -4.37
C LEU A 270 -10.35 5.91 -3.28
N GLY A 271 -10.43 5.11 -2.22
CA GLY A 271 -11.31 5.38 -1.08
C GLY A 271 -10.57 5.79 0.19
N PRO A 272 -11.31 6.11 1.27
CA PRO A 272 -10.71 6.51 2.55
C PRO A 272 -10.35 5.31 3.44
N TRP A 273 -10.01 4.17 2.86
CA TRP A 273 -9.87 2.89 3.54
C TRP A 273 -8.42 2.58 3.93
N ASP A 274 -8.26 1.71 4.92
CA ASP A 274 -7.02 0.97 5.17
C ASP A 274 -7.12 -0.44 4.55
N HIS A 275 -6.05 -1.24 4.71
CA HIS A 275 -5.96 -2.58 4.11
C HIS A 275 -7.05 -3.56 4.57
N GLY A 276 -7.54 -3.41 5.80
CA GLY A 276 -8.57 -4.27 6.39
C GLY A 276 -10.00 -3.78 6.16
N THR A 277 -10.17 -2.57 5.64
CA THR A 277 -11.48 -1.89 5.59
C THR A 277 -11.90 -1.44 4.20
N VAL A 278 -11.29 -1.97 3.13
CA VAL A 278 -11.68 -1.61 1.76
C VAL A 278 -13.19 -1.81 1.57
N GLY A 279 -13.88 -0.74 1.16
CA GLY A 279 -15.33 -0.71 0.96
C GLY A 279 -16.18 -0.50 2.22
N LYS A 280 -15.56 -0.30 3.40
CA LYS A 280 -16.28 0.02 4.65
C LYS A 280 -16.36 1.51 4.92
N THR A 281 -17.27 1.92 5.80
CA THR A 281 -17.48 3.32 6.17
C THR A 281 -16.55 3.77 7.30
N VAL A 282 -16.11 2.86 8.16
CA VAL A 282 -15.30 3.17 9.36
C VAL A 282 -13.89 2.63 9.23
N VAL A 283 -12.90 3.48 9.50
CA VAL A 283 -11.47 3.17 9.52
C VAL A 283 -10.87 3.65 10.84
N ALA A 284 -10.32 2.76 11.64
CA ALA A 284 -9.71 3.08 12.94
C ALA A 284 -10.62 3.92 13.87
N GLY A 285 -11.92 3.68 13.83
CA GLY A 285 -12.92 4.43 14.60
C GLY A 285 -13.38 5.75 13.96
N PHE A 286 -12.73 6.19 12.87
CA PHE A 286 -13.16 7.37 12.12
C PHE A 286 -14.22 6.97 11.09
N ASP A 287 -15.41 7.57 11.16
CA ASP A 287 -16.52 7.29 10.24
C ASP A 287 -16.53 8.28 9.07
N PHE A 288 -16.33 7.77 7.86
CA PHE A 288 -16.37 8.54 6.61
C PHE A 288 -17.78 8.62 6.01
N GLY A 289 -18.77 8.02 6.67
CA GLY A 289 -20.19 8.02 6.25
C GLY A 289 -20.51 6.99 5.16
N GLU A 290 -21.81 6.78 4.92
CA GLU A 290 -22.32 5.80 3.95
C GLU A 290 -21.79 5.99 2.51
N ALA A 291 -21.41 7.20 2.14
CA ALA A 291 -20.82 7.48 0.83
C ALA A 291 -19.47 6.75 0.63
N ALA A 292 -18.74 6.42 1.70
CA ALA A 292 -17.49 5.67 1.63
C ALA A 292 -17.66 4.18 1.35
N LYS A 293 -18.89 3.65 1.46
CA LYS A 293 -19.19 2.24 1.23
C LYS A 293 -19.03 1.84 -0.23
N LEU A 294 -18.39 0.70 -0.46
CA LEU A 294 -18.20 0.14 -1.79
C LEU A 294 -18.35 -1.38 -1.75
N ASP A 295 -19.16 -1.94 -2.63
CA ASP A 295 -19.16 -3.39 -2.88
C ASP A 295 -18.12 -3.72 -3.96
N VAL A 296 -16.96 -4.20 -3.54
CA VAL A 296 -15.84 -4.52 -4.44
C VAL A 296 -16.23 -5.60 -5.46
N VAL A 297 -17.08 -6.56 -5.09
CA VAL A 297 -17.53 -7.62 -6.02
C VAL A 297 -18.41 -7.05 -7.11
N GLU A 298 -19.30 -6.12 -6.77
CA GLU A 298 -20.15 -5.44 -7.75
C GLU A 298 -19.34 -4.56 -8.70
N GLU A 299 -18.33 -3.82 -8.19
CA GLU A 299 -17.41 -3.05 -9.05
C GLU A 299 -16.62 -3.95 -9.98
N ASN A 300 -16.10 -5.08 -9.47
CA ASN A 300 -15.41 -6.08 -10.30
C ASN A 300 -16.34 -6.67 -11.36
N LEU A 301 -17.60 -6.97 -11.04
CA LEU A 301 -18.56 -7.49 -12.02
C LEU A 301 -18.78 -6.50 -13.16
N ARG A 302 -19.00 -5.22 -12.87
CA ARG A 302 -19.13 -4.16 -13.89
C ARG A 302 -17.88 -4.07 -14.76
N TRP A 303 -16.70 -4.26 -14.16
CA TRP A 303 -15.43 -4.27 -14.86
C TRP A 303 -15.29 -5.46 -15.78
N PHE A 304 -15.50 -6.68 -15.28
CA PHE A 304 -15.36 -7.92 -16.05
C PHE A 304 -16.40 -8.04 -17.16
N ASP A 305 -17.63 -7.63 -16.91
CA ASP A 305 -18.70 -7.65 -17.92
C ASP A 305 -18.30 -6.86 -19.17
N ARG A 306 -17.62 -5.73 -19.01
CA ARG A 306 -17.13 -4.89 -20.10
C ARG A 306 -16.14 -5.61 -21.04
N PHE A 307 -15.32 -6.51 -20.50
CA PHE A 307 -14.23 -7.13 -21.25
C PHE A 307 -14.48 -8.60 -21.57
N LEU A 308 -15.25 -9.32 -20.79
CA LEU A 308 -15.40 -10.78 -20.93
C LEU A 308 -16.74 -11.22 -21.52
N LYS A 309 -17.78 -10.39 -21.43
CA LYS A 309 -19.09 -10.69 -22.04
C LYS A 309 -19.26 -9.96 -23.37
N THR A 310 -19.80 -10.67 -24.37
CA THR A 310 -20.02 -10.12 -25.72
C THR A 310 -21.34 -9.39 -25.90
N ASN A 311 -22.32 -9.64 -25.02
CA ASN A 311 -23.70 -9.16 -25.14
C ASN A 311 -24.04 -8.00 -24.15
N VAL A 312 -23.03 -7.40 -23.53
CA VAL A 312 -23.21 -6.27 -22.61
C VAL A 312 -22.79 -4.98 -23.31
N THR A 313 -23.69 -4.04 -23.43
CA THR A 313 -23.32 -2.68 -23.87
C THR A 313 -22.54 -2.02 -22.73
N PRO A 314 -21.24 -1.69 -22.93
CA PRO A 314 -20.47 -1.03 -21.89
C PRO A 314 -21.15 0.28 -21.49
N SER A 315 -21.26 0.52 -20.19
CA SER A 315 -21.73 1.82 -19.69
C SER A 315 -20.84 2.94 -20.27
N LYS A 316 -21.47 3.99 -20.79
CA LYS A 316 -20.74 5.19 -21.24
C LYS A 316 -20.12 5.96 -20.07
N ASP A 317 -20.68 5.79 -18.88
CA ASP A 317 -20.24 6.44 -17.64
C ASP A 317 -19.31 5.50 -16.85
N PHE A 318 -18.09 5.30 -17.38
CA PHE A 318 -17.06 4.52 -16.71
C PHE A 318 -15.82 5.40 -16.52
N PRO A 319 -15.77 6.22 -15.45
CA PRO A 319 -14.65 7.13 -15.24
C PRO A 319 -13.36 6.36 -15.00
N GLN A 320 -12.27 6.86 -15.58
CA GLN A 320 -10.95 6.25 -15.41
C GLN A 320 -10.46 6.37 -13.97
N VAL A 321 -10.81 7.43 -13.28
CA VAL A 321 -10.49 7.65 -11.88
C VAL A 321 -11.74 8.05 -11.11
N ARG A 322 -12.01 7.34 -10.01
CA ARG A 322 -12.95 7.72 -8.95
C ARG A 322 -12.15 7.87 -7.67
N TYR A 323 -12.30 8.99 -7.00
CA TYR A 323 -11.59 9.24 -5.77
C TYR A 323 -12.50 9.89 -4.73
N PHE A 324 -12.36 9.44 -3.49
CA PHE A 324 -13.12 9.96 -2.35
C PHE A 324 -12.37 11.14 -1.75
N VAL A 325 -13.05 12.26 -1.53
CA VAL A 325 -12.46 13.44 -0.91
C VAL A 325 -12.77 13.42 0.58
N ILE A 326 -11.73 13.17 1.40
CA ILE A 326 -11.81 13.20 2.87
C ILE A 326 -12.20 14.62 3.33
N GLY A 327 -13.04 14.75 4.34
CA GLY A 327 -13.53 16.04 4.84
C GLY A 327 -14.71 16.62 4.05
N LEU A 328 -14.81 16.34 2.75
CA LEU A 328 -16.03 16.55 1.94
C LEU A 328 -16.94 15.32 2.00
N ASN A 329 -16.34 14.15 2.19
CA ASN A 329 -16.96 12.83 2.23
C ASN A 329 -17.83 12.54 1.00
N GLN A 330 -17.29 12.84 -0.18
CA GLN A 330 -17.94 12.64 -1.47
C GLN A 330 -16.96 12.07 -2.49
N TRP A 331 -17.49 11.28 -3.43
CA TRP A 331 -16.76 10.83 -4.60
C TRP A 331 -16.65 11.91 -5.65
N ARG A 332 -15.47 11.98 -6.27
CA ARG A 332 -15.21 12.76 -7.48
C ARG A 332 -14.61 11.86 -8.57
N THR A 333 -14.65 12.35 -9.80
CA THR A 333 -14.08 11.66 -10.96
C THR A 333 -13.02 12.53 -11.62
N ALA A 334 -12.06 11.87 -12.29
CA ALA A 334 -11.07 12.52 -13.12
C ALA A 334 -10.71 11.63 -14.31
N SER A 335 -10.10 12.21 -15.33
CA SER A 335 -9.58 11.48 -16.49
C SER A 335 -8.21 10.86 -16.25
N ASP A 336 -7.51 11.30 -15.18
CA ASP A 336 -6.16 10.85 -14.84
C ASP A 336 -5.89 11.04 -13.33
N TRP A 337 -4.78 10.48 -12.85
CA TRP A 337 -4.32 10.70 -11.48
C TRP A 337 -2.83 11.07 -11.44
N PRO A 338 -2.44 12.16 -10.73
CA PRO A 338 -3.34 13.17 -10.14
C PRO A 338 -4.29 13.79 -11.15
N PRO A 339 -5.42 14.40 -10.70
CA PRO A 339 -6.28 15.18 -11.59
C PRO A 339 -5.45 16.23 -12.35
N ARG A 340 -5.67 16.37 -13.66
CA ARG A 340 -4.86 17.26 -14.51
C ARG A 340 -4.98 18.74 -14.14
N GLU A 341 -6.06 19.09 -13.47
CA GLU A 341 -6.36 20.45 -12.99
C GLU A 341 -5.61 20.77 -11.69
N ALA A 342 -4.96 19.79 -11.07
CA ALA A 342 -4.18 20.01 -9.86
C ALA A 342 -2.93 20.84 -10.17
N VAL A 343 -2.73 21.92 -9.41
CA VAL A 343 -1.59 22.82 -9.52
C VAL A 343 -0.69 22.67 -8.33
N GLU A 344 0.59 22.45 -8.56
CA GLU A 344 1.58 22.37 -7.50
C GLU A 344 1.67 23.70 -6.74
N THR A 345 1.43 23.63 -5.43
CA THR A 345 1.50 24.76 -4.50
C THR A 345 2.50 24.46 -3.41
N SER A 346 3.48 25.35 -3.19
CA SER A 346 4.51 25.16 -2.18
C SER A 346 4.21 25.94 -0.91
N LEU A 347 4.43 25.31 0.25
CA LEU A 347 4.54 25.96 1.54
C LEU A 347 5.94 25.72 2.09
N TYR A 348 6.68 26.81 2.36
CA TYR A 348 8.02 26.78 2.89
C TYR A 348 8.01 26.72 4.41
N LEU A 349 8.94 25.93 4.97
CA LEU A 349 9.13 25.80 6.41
C LEU A 349 9.87 27.02 6.95
N HIS A 350 9.51 27.44 8.16
CA HIS A 350 10.14 28.55 8.89
C HIS A 350 10.17 28.24 10.38
N SER A 351 11.25 28.66 11.04
CA SER A 351 11.44 28.58 12.48
C SER A 351 12.61 29.47 12.91
N ALA A 352 12.70 29.81 14.17
CA ALA A 352 13.90 30.38 14.78
C ALA A 352 14.80 29.30 15.44
N GLY A 353 14.60 28.01 15.09
CA GLY A 353 15.36 26.88 15.60
C GLY A 353 14.67 26.15 16.76
N SER A 354 13.35 26.29 16.90
CA SER A 354 12.57 25.71 17.99
C SER A 354 11.24 25.10 17.52
N ALA A 355 11.24 24.48 16.34
CA ALA A 355 10.06 23.80 15.80
C ALA A 355 9.72 22.48 16.52
N ASN A 356 10.46 22.10 17.55
CA ASN A 356 10.17 20.92 18.37
C ASN A 356 8.83 21.09 19.08
N THR A 357 8.00 20.08 18.99
CA THR A 357 6.63 20.02 19.48
C THR A 357 5.63 20.95 18.76
N ARG A 358 4.33 20.68 18.91
CA ARG A 358 3.25 21.55 18.42
C ARG A 358 3.17 22.93 19.09
N LYS A 359 3.94 23.14 20.18
CA LYS A 359 4.05 24.40 20.92
C LYS A 359 5.28 25.21 20.53
N GLY A 360 6.10 24.65 19.63
CA GLY A 360 7.27 25.31 19.07
C GLY A 360 6.92 26.46 18.13
N ASP A 361 7.95 27.01 17.50
CA ASP A 361 7.82 28.17 16.60
C ASP A 361 7.72 27.79 15.10
N GLY A 362 7.64 26.48 14.78
CA GLY A 362 7.57 25.98 13.42
C GLY A 362 6.32 26.44 12.68
N THR A 363 6.50 27.13 11.56
CA THR A 363 5.41 27.59 10.68
C THR A 363 5.62 27.21 9.22
N MET A 364 4.57 27.28 8.43
CA MET A 364 4.62 27.10 6.97
C MET A 364 3.94 28.25 6.26
N THR A 365 4.59 28.82 5.25
CA THR A 365 4.02 29.91 4.42
C THR A 365 4.31 29.73 2.95
N ALA A 366 3.56 30.44 2.09
CA ALA A 366 3.82 30.47 0.65
C ALA A 366 5.11 31.24 0.27
N LYS A 367 5.69 31.99 1.19
CA LYS A 367 6.89 32.77 0.96
C LYS A 367 8.11 32.03 1.47
N ARG A 368 9.17 31.99 0.67
CA ARG A 368 10.49 31.51 1.04
C ARG A 368 11.14 32.46 2.06
N ALA A 369 11.99 31.94 2.95
CA ALA A 369 12.77 32.74 3.86
C ALA A 369 13.58 33.81 3.13
N GLY A 370 13.46 35.06 3.58
CA GLY A 370 14.19 36.21 3.02
C GLY A 370 15.52 36.50 3.73
N ARG A 371 15.78 35.84 4.86
CA ARG A 371 16.98 35.96 5.68
C ARG A 371 17.40 34.59 6.21
N GLU A 372 18.59 34.51 6.79
CA GLU A 372 19.04 33.30 7.47
C GLU A 372 18.13 32.97 8.65
N GLU A 373 17.76 31.70 8.74
CA GLU A 373 16.98 31.11 9.83
C GLU A 373 17.79 29.96 10.43
N ALA A 374 17.69 29.77 11.74
CA ALA A 374 18.39 28.70 12.43
C ALA A 374 17.76 27.34 12.05
N ALA A 375 18.58 26.33 11.83
CA ALA A 375 18.08 24.98 11.57
C ALA A 375 17.42 24.39 12.81
N ASP A 376 16.31 23.69 12.63
CA ASP A 376 15.70 22.88 13.68
C ASP A 376 16.46 21.57 13.86
N ARG A 377 16.57 21.13 15.10
CA ARG A 377 17.31 19.91 15.46
C ARG A 377 16.50 19.05 16.42
N PHE A 378 16.65 17.75 16.27
CA PHE A 378 16.09 16.79 17.21
C PHE A 378 17.03 15.58 17.36
N GLU A 379 16.99 14.96 18.54
CA GLU A 379 17.72 13.72 18.80
C GLU A 379 16.83 12.53 18.42
N SER A 380 17.27 11.71 17.49
CA SER A 380 16.67 10.42 17.19
C SER A 380 17.31 9.36 18.08
N ASP A 381 16.53 8.77 18.98
CA ASP A 381 16.96 7.74 19.92
C ASP A 381 16.32 6.38 19.55
N PRO A 382 17.08 5.42 19.03
CA PRO A 382 16.56 4.09 18.71
C PRO A 382 15.98 3.34 19.91
N ALA A 383 16.42 3.67 21.14
CA ALA A 383 15.85 3.08 22.36
C ALA A 383 14.47 3.66 22.73
N ASN A 384 14.13 4.85 22.20
CA ASN A 384 12.84 5.51 22.44
C ASN A 384 12.26 6.09 21.14
N PRO A 385 12.02 5.24 20.11
CA PRO A 385 11.57 5.71 18.81
C PRO A 385 10.19 6.38 18.88
N VAL A 386 9.95 7.34 17.98
CA VAL A 386 8.61 7.93 17.83
C VAL A 386 7.64 6.85 17.36
N PRO A 387 6.55 6.58 18.09
CA PRO A 387 5.60 5.57 17.69
C PRO A 387 4.71 6.06 16.54
N VAL A 388 4.26 5.12 15.71
CA VAL A 388 3.37 5.43 14.58
C VAL A 388 2.01 5.94 15.04
N GLU A 389 1.55 5.50 16.21
CA GLU A 389 0.28 5.88 16.84
C GLU A 389 0.48 6.14 18.34
N PRO A 390 -0.43 6.91 18.98
CA PRO A 390 -0.40 7.14 20.41
C PRO A 390 -0.41 5.84 21.23
N PRO A 391 0.15 5.84 22.45
CA PRO A 391 0.09 4.71 23.36
C PRO A 391 -1.35 4.26 23.62
N GLY A 392 -1.57 2.96 23.65
CA GLY A 392 -2.90 2.36 23.85
C GLY A 392 -3.72 2.17 22.58
N SER A 393 -3.26 2.63 21.43
CA SER A 393 -3.87 2.28 20.14
C SER A 393 -3.59 0.83 19.80
N VAL A 394 -4.64 0.09 19.40
CA VAL A 394 -4.49 -1.27 18.86
C VAL A 394 -4.21 -1.18 17.37
N MET A 395 -2.97 -1.45 16.99
CA MET A 395 -2.55 -1.43 15.59
C MET A 395 -2.68 -2.83 14.98
N PRO A 396 -3.60 -3.05 14.01
CA PRO A 396 -3.61 -4.27 13.23
C PRO A 396 -2.29 -4.46 12.46
N ARG A 397 -1.82 -5.69 12.30
CA ARG A 397 -0.55 -6.00 11.59
C ARG A 397 -0.46 -5.43 10.19
N SER A 398 -1.60 -5.28 9.51
CA SER A 398 -1.70 -4.78 8.14
C SER A 398 -2.01 -3.29 8.03
N SER A 399 -2.15 -2.56 9.15
CA SER A 399 -2.53 -1.15 9.15
C SER A 399 -1.41 -0.33 9.79
N MET A 400 -0.64 0.35 8.96
CA MET A 400 0.52 1.13 9.40
C MET A 400 0.25 2.64 9.36
N PHE A 401 -0.65 3.09 8.49
CA PHE A 401 -1.10 4.47 8.38
C PHE A 401 -2.61 4.53 8.54
N ARG A 402 -3.12 5.30 9.52
CA ARG A 402 -4.56 5.39 9.84
C ARG A 402 -4.93 6.80 10.31
N PRO A 403 -6.22 7.20 10.19
CA PRO A 403 -6.70 8.49 10.69
C PRO A 403 -6.88 8.50 12.22
N VAL A 404 -5.76 8.34 12.95
CA VAL A 404 -5.72 8.34 14.42
C VAL A 404 -5.21 9.69 14.89
N GLU A 405 -5.86 10.26 15.91
CA GLU A 405 -5.51 11.57 16.50
C GLU A 405 -4.06 11.59 17.00
N ARG A 406 -3.31 12.67 16.71
CA ARG A 406 -1.85 12.72 16.88
C ARG A 406 -1.32 13.71 17.91
N ALA A 407 -2.12 14.61 18.43
CA ALA A 407 -1.67 15.73 19.24
C ALA A 407 -0.73 15.33 20.40
N VAL A 408 -0.92 14.15 20.99
CA VAL A 408 -0.04 13.63 22.06
C VAL A 408 1.38 13.32 21.54
N LEU A 409 1.52 12.84 20.30
CA LEU A 409 2.82 12.56 19.69
C LEU A 409 3.52 13.83 19.26
N GLU A 410 2.77 14.85 18.88
CA GLU A 410 3.27 16.18 18.52
C GLU A 410 3.81 16.97 19.74
N ASP A 411 3.60 16.49 20.97
CA ASP A 411 4.22 17.06 22.18
C ASP A 411 5.61 16.48 22.51
N ARG A 412 6.12 15.54 21.69
CA ARG A 412 7.46 14.97 21.86
C ARG A 412 8.54 15.94 21.35
N GLN A 413 9.68 16.01 22.04
CA GLN A 413 10.82 16.87 21.68
C GLN A 413 11.57 16.37 20.43
N ASP A 414 11.39 15.11 20.05
CA ASP A 414 11.97 14.47 18.88
C ASP A 414 11.03 14.47 17.65
N VAL A 415 9.99 15.31 17.69
CA VAL A 415 9.09 15.59 16.56
C VAL A 415 9.15 17.08 16.26
N LEU A 416 9.59 17.43 15.04
CA LEU A 416 9.47 18.79 14.52
C LEU A 416 8.07 19.00 13.96
N VAL A 417 7.47 20.14 14.26
CA VAL A 417 6.09 20.46 13.91
C VAL A 417 6.01 21.83 13.26
N TYR A 418 5.60 21.86 12.00
CA TYR A 418 5.41 23.10 11.25
C TYR A 418 3.93 23.26 10.90
N THR A 419 3.30 24.36 11.34
CA THR A 419 1.86 24.60 11.15
C THR A 419 1.63 25.84 10.29
N ALA A 420 0.84 25.71 9.22
CA ALA A 420 0.38 26.85 8.44
C ALA A 420 -0.71 27.63 9.19
N ALA A 421 -0.93 28.87 8.80
CA ALA A 421 -2.07 29.64 9.32
C ALA A 421 -3.40 28.93 8.98
N ALA A 422 -4.41 29.08 9.84
CA ALA A 422 -5.73 28.55 9.61
C ALA A 422 -6.29 29.08 8.27
N GLN A 423 -6.91 28.20 7.49
CA GLN A 423 -7.42 28.52 6.16
C GLN A 423 -8.57 29.53 6.24
N SER A 424 -8.47 30.57 5.43
CA SER A 424 -9.58 31.53 5.27
C SER A 424 -10.69 31.04 4.33
N VAL A 425 -10.35 30.10 3.46
CA VAL A 425 -11.24 29.42 2.51
C VAL A 425 -10.88 27.94 2.45
N ASP A 426 -11.82 27.10 2.02
CA ASP A 426 -11.54 25.68 1.83
C ASP A 426 -10.49 25.46 0.76
N LEU A 427 -9.54 24.55 1.01
CA LEU A 427 -8.50 24.15 0.10
C LEU A 427 -8.65 22.66 -0.25
N LEU A 428 -8.85 22.35 -1.53
CA LEU A 428 -8.93 20.98 -2.01
C LEU A 428 -7.56 20.50 -2.50
N VAL A 429 -7.03 19.48 -1.85
CA VAL A 429 -5.79 18.79 -2.27
C VAL A 429 -6.16 17.43 -2.83
N ALA A 430 -5.63 17.07 -4.02
CA ALA A 430 -5.83 15.74 -4.60
C ALA A 430 -4.64 15.35 -5.48
N GLY A 431 -3.94 14.30 -5.11
CA GLY A 431 -2.76 13.81 -5.82
C GLY A 431 -1.69 13.27 -4.90
N ASN A 432 -0.43 13.55 -5.21
CA ASN A 432 0.75 13.10 -4.49
C ASN A 432 1.48 14.28 -3.82
N PRO A 433 1.22 14.57 -2.53
CA PRO A 433 2.04 15.51 -1.77
C PRO A 433 3.47 15.00 -1.61
N ARG A 434 4.46 15.91 -1.64
CA ARG A 434 5.86 15.57 -1.39
C ARG A 434 6.56 16.67 -0.60
N ALA A 435 7.50 16.27 0.25
CA ALA A 435 8.35 17.21 0.97
C ALA A 435 9.75 17.26 0.34
N GLU A 436 10.20 18.45 -0.02
CA GLU A 436 11.58 18.71 -0.43
C GLU A 436 12.32 19.32 0.75
N LEU A 437 13.21 18.55 1.35
CA LEU A 437 13.90 18.93 2.59
C LEU A 437 15.39 19.08 2.36
N TRP A 438 16.00 20.03 3.06
CA TRP A 438 17.43 20.13 3.26
C TRP A 438 17.74 19.64 4.68
N VAL A 439 18.57 18.59 4.76
CA VAL A 439 18.76 17.84 6.01
C VAL A 439 20.22 17.49 6.23
N SER A 440 20.61 17.30 7.50
CA SER A 440 21.86 16.67 7.87
C SER A 440 21.68 15.76 9.08
N VAL A 441 22.65 14.89 9.29
CA VAL A 441 22.73 14.03 10.48
C VAL A 441 24.19 13.89 10.91
N ASP A 442 24.47 13.74 12.19
CA ASP A 442 25.80 13.50 12.74
C ASP A 442 26.22 12.01 12.73
N ALA A 443 25.51 11.20 11.94
CA ALA A 443 25.64 9.76 11.86
C ALA A 443 25.80 9.30 10.39
N LYS A 444 26.02 7.97 10.19
CA LYS A 444 26.20 7.38 8.87
C LYS A 444 24.89 7.03 8.14
N ASP A 445 23.75 7.15 8.82
CA ASP A 445 22.42 6.99 8.24
C ASP A 445 21.37 7.61 9.15
N ALA A 446 20.19 7.95 8.62
CA ALA A 446 19.04 8.40 9.36
C ALA A 446 17.76 8.23 8.55
N ASP A 447 16.62 8.08 9.21
CA ASP A 447 15.32 8.09 8.60
C ASP A 447 14.64 9.45 8.81
N TYR A 448 13.92 9.93 7.78
CA TYR A 448 13.03 11.06 7.83
C TYR A 448 11.62 10.57 7.58
N ALA A 449 10.85 10.47 8.66
CA ALA A 449 9.45 10.02 8.65
C ALA A 449 8.52 11.22 8.82
N LEU A 450 7.61 11.41 7.89
CA LEU A 450 6.78 12.60 7.77
C LEU A 450 5.29 12.26 7.78
N LYS A 451 4.49 13.13 8.42
CA LYS A 451 3.03 13.13 8.27
C LYS A 451 2.52 14.50 7.91
N LEU A 452 1.62 14.53 6.94
CA LEU A 452 0.80 15.70 6.63
C LEU A 452 -0.51 15.56 7.40
N VAL A 453 -0.88 16.60 8.15
CA VAL A 453 -1.93 16.52 9.16
C VAL A 453 -2.95 17.65 8.94
N ASP A 454 -4.22 17.32 8.99
CA ASP A 454 -5.35 18.26 9.09
C ASP A 454 -5.59 18.57 10.57
N VAL A 455 -5.35 19.81 10.98
CA VAL A 455 -5.58 20.30 12.34
C VAL A 455 -6.90 21.06 12.38
N TRP A 456 -7.83 20.55 13.17
CA TRP A 456 -9.16 21.11 13.33
C TRP A 456 -9.15 22.31 14.28
N PRO A 457 -10.15 23.19 14.24
CA PRO A 457 -10.28 24.31 15.18
C PRO A 457 -10.34 23.89 16.66
N SER A 458 -10.75 22.64 16.93
CA SER A 458 -10.71 22.02 18.27
C SER A 458 -9.29 21.74 18.78
N GLY A 459 -8.30 21.75 17.89
CA GLY A 459 -6.93 21.29 18.16
C GLY A 459 -6.70 19.80 17.86
N SER A 460 -7.73 19.05 17.51
CA SER A 460 -7.58 17.66 17.08
C SER A 460 -6.82 17.59 15.76
N ALA A 461 -5.93 16.61 15.62
CA ALA A 461 -4.96 16.51 14.53
C ALA A 461 -5.02 15.13 13.88
N TYR A 462 -5.47 15.05 12.61
CA TYR A 462 -5.63 13.78 11.89
C TYR A 462 -4.74 13.73 10.66
N PRO A 463 -3.93 12.66 10.48
CA PRO A 463 -3.04 12.53 9.35
C PRO A 463 -3.82 12.25 8.06
N VAL A 464 -3.42 12.90 6.97
CA VAL A 464 -4.01 12.78 5.62
C VAL A 464 -3.02 12.23 4.59
N ALA A 465 -1.72 12.22 4.90
CA ALA A 465 -0.67 11.61 4.07
C ALA A 465 0.55 11.27 4.94
N GLU A 466 1.33 10.28 4.52
CA GLU A 466 2.52 9.81 5.22
C GLU A 466 3.62 9.41 4.23
N GLY A 467 4.87 9.65 4.62
CA GLY A 467 6.03 9.18 3.88
C GLY A 467 7.24 8.94 4.77
N VAL A 468 8.16 8.12 4.31
CA VAL A 468 9.44 7.87 4.97
C VAL A 468 10.54 7.76 3.91
N LEU A 469 11.73 8.28 4.26
CA LEU A 469 12.94 8.10 3.48
C LEU A 469 14.14 7.86 4.41
N ARG A 470 14.83 6.76 4.19
CA ARG A 470 16.14 6.46 4.74
C ARG A 470 17.22 7.16 3.93
N LEU A 471 18.10 7.90 4.57
CA LEU A 471 19.04 8.81 3.89
C LEU A 471 20.00 8.07 2.93
N THR A 472 20.35 6.83 3.24
CA THR A 472 21.11 5.96 2.33
C THR A 472 20.36 5.58 1.05
N HIS A 473 19.02 5.74 1.01
CA HIS A 473 18.16 5.47 -0.16
C HIS A 473 17.73 6.74 -0.92
N ARG A 474 18.32 7.92 -0.60
CA ARG A 474 17.92 9.20 -1.23
C ARG A 474 18.08 9.25 -2.74
N ASP A 475 18.98 8.45 -3.30
CA ASP A 475 19.25 8.40 -4.75
C ASP A 475 18.66 7.14 -5.42
N GLY A 476 17.87 6.33 -4.70
CA GLY A 476 17.17 5.14 -5.20
C GLY A 476 17.41 3.87 -4.41
N ASP A 477 16.78 2.77 -4.85
CA ASP A 477 16.65 1.53 -4.10
C ASP A 477 17.64 0.42 -4.53
N VAL A 478 18.52 0.67 -5.52
CA VAL A 478 19.41 -0.39 -6.08
C VAL A 478 20.71 -0.51 -5.30
N LYS A 479 21.22 0.58 -4.75
CA LYS A 479 22.48 0.62 -4.00
C LYS A 479 22.51 1.79 -3.01
N PRO A 480 23.26 1.64 -1.90
CA PRO A 480 23.36 2.71 -0.91
C PRO A 480 24.05 3.96 -1.44
N SER A 481 23.51 5.11 -1.05
CA SER A 481 24.16 6.40 -1.19
C SER A 481 24.93 6.71 0.10
N ALA A 482 26.23 6.96 0.00
CA ALA A 482 27.04 7.26 1.17
C ALA A 482 26.54 8.50 1.93
N VAL A 483 26.51 8.42 3.26
CA VAL A 483 26.16 9.51 4.14
C VAL A 483 27.39 9.94 4.93
N GLU A 484 27.79 11.21 4.77
CA GLU A 484 28.89 11.84 5.51
C GLU A 484 28.28 12.60 6.70
N PRO A 485 28.68 12.28 7.96
CA PRO A 485 28.18 12.96 9.13
C PRO A 485 28.36 14.49 9.04
N GLY A 486 27.29 15.24 9.32
CA GLY A 486 27.27 16.70 9.29
C GLY A 486 27.10 17.33 7.90
N ARG A 487 27.22 16.58 6.82
CA ARG A 487 26.97 17.07 5.47
C ARG A 487 25.49 17.32 5.24
N THR A 488 25.17 18.44 4.59
CA THR A 488 23.80 18.78 4.21
C THR A 488 23.43 18.12 2.87
N TYR A 489 22.25 17.49 2.84
CA TYR A 489 21.66 16.84 1.67
C TYR A 489 20.31 17.45 1.34
N ARG A 490 19.98 17.56 0.06
CA ARG A 490 18.60 17.78 -0.38
C ARG A 490 17.97 16.43 -0.63
N ILE A 491 16.81 16.19 -0.02
CA ILE A 491 16.03 14.97 -0.17
C ILE A 491 14.61 15.29 -0.60
N GLU A 492 13.96 14.34 -1.27
CA GLU A 492 12.53 14.37 -1.54
C GLU A 492 11.86 13.19 -0.84
N VAL A 493 10.87 13.48 -0.01
CA VAL A 493 10.06 12.47 0.67
C VAL A 493 8.67 12.47 0.06
N ASP A 494 8.33 11.39 -0.61
CA ASP A 494 7.03 11.14 -1.21
C ASP A 494 6.03 10.71 -0.12
N LEU A 495 4.95 11.49 0.08
CA LEU A 495 3.95 11.23 1.10
C LEU A 495 2.78 10.34 0.59
N GLY A 496 2.93 9.69 -0.55
CA GLY A 496 1.91 8.83 -1.12
C GLY A 496 0.78 9.62 -1.79
N HIS A 497 -0.38 9.02 -1.90
CA HIS A 497 -1.53 9.59 -2.59
C HIS A 497 -2.66 9.92 -1.62
N THR A 498 -3.32 11.05 -1.80
CA THR A 498 -4.43 11.49 -0.95
C THR A 498 -5.39 12.41 -1.71
N ALA A 499 -6.63 12.50 -1.22
CA ALA A 499 -7.53 13.59 -1.58
C ALA A 499 -8.32 14.04 -0.34
N PHE A 500 -8.17 15.31 0.03
CA PHE A 500 -8.85 15.87 1.18
C PHE A 500 -9.23 17.34 0.98
N LEU A 501 -10.28 17.74 1.65
CA LEU A 501 -10.69 19.14 1.77
C LEU A 501 -10.20 19.68 3.11
N LEU A 502 -9.17 20.52 3.08
CA LEU A 502 -8.80 21.32 4.25
C LEU A 502 -9.82 22.44 4.38
N GLN A 503 -10.72 22.31 5.34
CA GLN A 503 -11.85 23.20 5.50
C GLN A 503 -11.41 24.57 6.03
N ARG A 504 -12.23 25.58 5.78
CA ARG A 504 -12.05 26.91 6.40
C ARG A 504 -11.96 26.77 7.93
N GLY A 505 -10.99 27.43 8.53
CA GLY A 505 -10.69 27.36 9.96
C GLY A 505 -9.73 26.23 10.35
N HIS A 506 -9.54 25.21 9.50
CA HIS A 506 -8.53 24.18 9.72
C HIS A 506 -7.13 24.70 9.35
N ALA A 507 -6.10 24.08 9.89
CA ALA A 507 -4.71 24.37 9.55
C ALA A 507 -4.01 23.12 9.02
N LEU A 508 -3.14 23.31 8.03
CA LEU A 508 -2.27 22.23 7.57
C LEU A 508 -1.02 22.19 8.43
N ARG A 509 -0.59 20.97 8.80
CA ARG A 509 0.60 20.73 9.60
C ARG A 509 1.48 19.67 8.97
N LEU A 510 2.80 19.85 9.06
CA LEU A 510 3.80 18.85 8.70
C LEU A 510 4.55 18.44 9.97
N GLU A 511 4.54 17.14 10.28
CA GLU A 511 5.38 16.52 11.28
C GLU A 511 6.62 15.92 10.61
N ILE A 512 7.80 16.03 11.24
CA ILE A 512 9.04 15.37 10.83
C ILE A 512 9.64 14.69 12.06
N ALA A 513 9.92 13.39 11.96
CA ALA A 513 10.48 12.56 13.02
C ALA A 513 11.55 11.62 12.47
N GLY A 514 12.33 10.99 13.37
CA GLY A 514 13.34 9.99 13.01
C GLY A 514 12.79 8.57 12.84
N SER A 515 11.51 8.33 13.12
CA SER A 515 10.89 7.00 13.04
C SER A 515 9.38 7.07 13.14
N TYR A 516 8.69 5.98 12.73
CA TYR A 516 7.29 5.66 13.08
C TYR A 516 7.20 4.18 13.44
N PHE A 517 7.72 3.84 14.63
CA PHE A 517 7.78 2.48 15.14
C PHE A 517 6.40 1.97 15.62
N PRO A 518 6.05 0.71 15.42
CA PRO A 518 6.76 -0.36 14.69
C PRO A 518 6.31 -0.50 13.23
N ALA A 519 5.64 0.51 12.65
CA ALA A 519 5.26 0.48 11.24
C ALA A 519 6.49 0.21 10.37
N TYR A 520 7.56 0.95 10.67
CA TYR A 520 8.88 0.79 10.04
C TYR A 520 9.93 0.35 11.07
N ASP A 521 11.00 -0.29 10.58
CA ASP A 521 12.17 -0.59 11.40
C ASP A 521 12.84 0.70 11.88
N VAL A 522 13.50 0.61 13.03
CA VAL A 522 14.23 1.75 13.60
C VAL A 522 15.63 1.78 12.98
N ASN A 523 16.04 2.96 12.49
CA ASN A 523 17.39 3.15 11.98
C ASN A 523 18.40 3.11 13.15
N SER A 524 19.41 2.24 13.05
CA SER A 524 20.48 2.14 14.06
C SER A 524 21.46 3.31 14.04
N HIS A 525 21.41 4.16 13.01
CA HIS A 525 22.33 5.25 12.69
C HIS A 525 23.81 4.84 12.46
N THR A 526 24.10 3.53 12.44
CA THR A 526 25.47 3.02 12.20
C THR A 526 25.83 2.96 10.71
N GLY A 527 24.83 2.98 9.82
CA GLY A 527 24.99 2.75 8.38
C GLY A 527 25.06 1.29 7.97
N GLU A 528 24.85 0.35 8.92
CA GLU A 528 24.92 -1.09 8.69
C GLU A 528 23.54 -1.70 8.33
N GLY A 529 22.47 -0.87 8.36
CA GLY A 529 21.11 -1.32 8.06
C GLY A 529 20.66 -2.47 8.97
N PRO A 530 20.01 -3.53 8.41
CA PRO A 530 19.47 -4.62 9.21
C PRO A 530 20.55 -5.52 9.86
N PHE A 531 21.81 -5.33 9.52
CA PHE A 531 22.95 -6.10 10.08
C PHE A 531 23.59 -5.41 11.29
N ALA A 532 23.14 -4.21 11.65
CA ALA A 532 23.64 -3.48 12.82
C ALA A 532 23.53 -4.33 14.08
N LYS A 533 24.59 -4.36 14.87
CA LYS A 533 24.64 -5.08 16.16
C LYS A 533 24.40 -4.15 17.35
N THR A 534 24.48 -2.87 17.12
CA THR A 534 24.31 -1.82 18.12
C THR A 534 23.60 -0.63 17.54
N ASP A 535 23.00 0.16 18.40
CA ASP A 535 22.40 1.45 18.07
C ASP A 535 23.29 2.59 18.54
N ARG A 536 23.11 3.76 17.92
CA ARG A 536 23.57 5.04 18.45
C ARG A 536 22.47 6.09 18.33
N LYS A 537 22.45 7.04 19.25
CA LYS A 537 21.66 8.26 19.06
C LYS A 537 22.26 9.11 17.96
N ALA A 538 21.42 9.86 17.26
CA ALA A 538 21.84 10.77 16.22
C ALA A 538 21.08 12.10 16.31
N VAL A 539 21.78 13.19 16.06
CA VAL A 539 21.17 14.52 15.93
C VAL A 539 20.88 14.77 14.46
N GLN A 540 19.60 14.90 14.15
CA GLN A 540 19.11 15.24 12.83
C GLN A 540 18.76 16.74 12.76
N SER A 541 19.05 17.36 11.61
CA SER A 541 18.77 18.78 11.37
C SER A 541 17.92 18.96 10.13
N VAL A 542 17.00 19.93 10.18
CA VAL A 542 16.20 20.40 9.04
C VAL A 542 16.48 21.88 8.83
N TYR A 543 16.86 22.26 7.61
CA TYR A 543 17.24 23.62 7.23
C TYR A 543 16.12 24.28 6.42
N HIS A 544 15.91 25.58 6.65
CA HIS A 544 14.89 26.37 5.96
C HIS A 544 15.35 27.80 5.58
N ALA A 545 16.66 28.05 5.68
CA ALA A 545 17.29 29.31 5.26
C ALA A 545 17.16 29.53 3.72
N PRO A 546 17.42 30.74 3.19
CA PRO A 546 17.19 31.07 1.77
C PRO A 546 17.83 30.12 0.76
N ARG A 547 19.01 29.56 1.07
CA ARG A 547 19.72 28.61 0.18
C ARG A 547 19.35 27.16 0.43
N THR A 548 18.72 26.85 1.54
CA THR A 548 18.33 25.52 2.00
C THR A 548 16.85 25.50 2.37
N ALA A 549 16.01 26.09 1.52
CA ALA A 549 14.59 26.28 1.80
C ALA A 549 13.81 24.98 1.65
N SER A 550 13.59 24.30 2.77
CA SER A 550 12.71 23.14 2.86
C SER A 550 11.25 23.54 2.66
N ARG A 551 10.47 22.68 2.00
CA ARG A 551 9.06 22.95 1.69
C ARG A 551 8.25 21.66 1.55
N ILE A 552 6.94 21.80 1.73
CA ILE A 552 5.96 20.84 1.24
C ILE A 552 5.38 21.32 -0.08
N VAL A 553 5.20 20.42 -1.04
CA VAL A 553 4.55 20.67 -2.33
C VAL A 553 3.25 19.89 -2.37
N LEU A 554 2.15 20.59 -2.60
CA LEU A 554 0.78 20.09 -2.56
C LEU A 554 0.15 20.16 -3.95
N PRO A 555 -0.51 19.10 -4.45
CA PRO A 555 -1.35 19.15 -5.65
C PRO A 555 -2.72 19.76 -5.30
N VAL A 556 -2.89 21.05 -5.53
CA VAL A 556 -4.10 21.81 -5.19
C VAL A 556 -5.03 21.91 -6.39
N LEU A 557 -6.29 21.54 -6.20
CA LEU A 557 -7.35 21.78 -7.19
C LEU A 557 -7.95 23.18 -6.97
N LYS A 558 -7.81 24.04 -7.97
CA LYS A 558 -8.52 25.32 -7.99
C LYS A 558 -10.02 25.06 -8.12
N ARG A 559 -10.82 25.79 -7.37
CA ARG A 559 -12.31 25.76 -7.47
C ARG A 559 -12.78 26.32 -8.79
#